data_9cfcc44c8be027ca753f4adfa17ef11a
#
_entry.id   9cfcc44c8be027ca753f4adfa17ef11a
#
_cell.length_a   1.000
_cell.length_b   1.000
_cell.length_c   1.000
_cell.angle_alpha   90.00
_cell.angle_beta   90.00
_cell.angle_gamma   90.00
#
_symmetry.space_group_name_H-M   'P 1'
#
loop_
_entity.id
_entity.type
_entity.pdbx_description
1 polymer ?
#
loop_
_entity_poly.entity_id
_entity_poly.type
_entity_poly.pdbx_seq_one_letter_code
_entity_poly.pdbx_strand_id
1 'polypeptide(L)'
;MTNVRNFGRNKNYTHGLNVTYTVPLKQIPFLDWMTVKASYNSNYSWSAAALNLDSLGNVIQNGNGRQLNADLNFEKLYNKSKYLKKINSGAKKRKGATKKQSRNTNDKEESTPGKKKDKEPSKIARAVLRPLMLIRKGRVTYSENYSSVVPGFTPASRVLGQTADFAAPGWEYIAGFRPSDAWLDDAAANNWITDNIYLNQQVLGSYTQNFDARLTIEPFKDFRLEIDATRTYSENHTEFFKVQNAGGTHQHLTPRGVGSYTVSFFAMNTLFVGFDNQNFVSETFKKFEANRAIISQRTGNSATSHPTDGGDYTQGFGRFQQDVLIPAFIAAYTDADPNTIDLNLFDRLPAPNWRLTYNGLSKVDAFKKVFKTFNLSHSYKSTDYAINKNINIRLFYDRSQTIPATSASFPITNTQAGLTIRYALN
;
A
#
# COMPACT_ATOMS: atom_id res chain seq x y z
N MET A 1 -40.19 -0.37 39.08
CA MET A 1 -39.28 -1.25 39.84
C MET A 1 -38.78 -2.48 39.08
N THR A 2 -39.40 -2.87 37.95
CA THR A 2 -38.98 -4.02 37.11
C THR A 2 -37.58 -3.88 36.54
N ASN A 3 -37.18 -2.67 36.13
CA ASN A 3 -35.86 -2.43 35.54
C ASN A 3 -34.67 -2.62 36.49
N VAL A 4 -34.87 -2.40 37.81
CA VAL A 4 -33.83 -2.60 38.81
C VAL A 4 -33.61 -4.10 39.05
N ARG A 5 -34.67 -4.92 39.00
CA ARG A 5 -34.58 -6.38 39.13
C ARG A 5 -33.86 -7.04 37.94
N ASN A 6 -33.94 -6.44 36.75
CA ASN A 6 -33.34 -6.97 35.53
C ASN A 6 -31.98 -6.32 35.22
N PHE A 7 -31.35 -5.64 36.17
CA PHE A 7 -30.08 -4.92 35.98
C PHE A 7 -30.11 -3.88 34.86
N GLY A 8 -31.30 -3.36 34.50
CA GLY A 8 -31.47 -2.39 33.43
C GLY A 8 -31.54 -3.00 32.02
N ARG A 9 -31.48 -2.13 30.99
CA ARG A 9 -31.44 -2.50 29.60
C ARG A 9 -30.00 -2.39 29.08
N ASN A 10 -29.49 -3.40 28.42
CA ASN A 10 -28.23 -3.28 27.71
C ASN A 10 -28.37 -2.20 26.63
N LYS A 11 -27.45 -1.21 26.65
CA LYS A 11 -27.42 -0.14 25.67
C LYS A 11 -26.34 -0.35 24.61
N ASN A 12 -25.20 -0.85 25.03
CA ASN A 12 -24.07 -1.10 24.14
C ASN A 12 -23.41 -2.42 24.50
N TYR A 13 -22.94 -3.09 23.49
CA TYR A 13 -22.06 -4.23 23.59
C TYR A 13 -20.90 -4.05 22.62
N THR A 14 -19.69 -4.28 23.06
CA THR A 14 -18.51 -4.23 22.20
C THR A 14 -17.54 -5.32 22.56
N HIS A 15 -16.90 -5.91 21.58
CA HIS A 15 -15.75 -6.78 21.79
C HIS A 15 -14.74 -6.63 20.64
N GLY A 16 -13.52 -7.04 20.90
CA GLY A 16 -12.47 -7.08 19.91
C GLY A 16 -11.60 -8.31 20.09
N LEU A 17 -11.11 -8.84 19.00
CA LEU A 17 -10.16 -9.95 18.94
C LEU A 17 -8.88 -9.46 18.26
N ASN A 18 -7.74 -9.70 18.90
CA ASN A 18 -6.43 -9.47 18.29
C ASN A 18 -5.61 -10.75 18.30
N VAL A 19 -5.24 -11.21 17.13
CA VAL A 19 -4.37 -12.37 16.96
C VAL A 19 -3.13 -11.94 16.20
N THR A 20 -1.98 -12.20 16.76
CA THR A 20 -0.69 -11.97 16.09
C THR A 20 0.11 -13.25 16.08
N TYR A 21 0.55 -13.65 14.91
CA TYR A 21 1.38 -14.82 14.71
C TYR A 21 2.69 -14.44 14.03
N THR A 22 3.80 -14.79 14.68
CA THR A 22 5.13 -14.66 14.07
C THR A 22 5.56 -16.04 13.61
N VAL A 23 5.73 -16.19 12.29
CA VAL A 23 6.14 -17.45 11.70
C VAL A 23 7.53 -17.83 12.24
N PRO A 24 7.72 -19.04 12.80
CA PRO A 24 8.96 -19.43 13.47
C PRO A 24 10.08 -19.77 12.47
N LEU A 25 10.34 -18.91 11.49
CA LEU A 25 11.35 -19.08 10.44
C LEU A 25 12.76 -19.21 11.00
N LYS A 26 12.99 -18.67 12.20
CA LYS A 26 14.29 -18.80 12.89
C LYS A 26 14.65 -20.23 13.23
N GLN A 27 13.67 -21.13 13.35
CA GLN A 27 13.86 -22.55 13.65
C GLN A 27 14.15 -23.37 12.38
N ILE A 28 13.83 -22.82 11.20
CA ILE A 28 14.08 -23.48 9.92
C ILE A 28 15.48 -23.12 9.44
N PRO A 29 16.36 -24.09 9.19
CA PRO A 29 17.69 -23.84 8.66
C PRO A 29 17.61 -22.95 7.40
N PHE A 30 18.50 -21.97 7.31
CA PHE A 30 18.61 -20.99 6.21
C PHE A 30 17.52 -19.93 6.13
N LEU A 31 16.41 -19.98 6.89
CA LEU A 31 15.34 -18.95 6.85
C LEU A 31 15.39 -17.94 8.00
N ASP A 32 16.33 -18.04 8.93
CA ASP A 32 16.48 -17.14 10.08
C ASP A 32 16.84 -15.68 9.72
N TRP A 33 17.14 -15.41 8.45
CA TRP A 33 17.34 -14.06 7.90
C TRP A 33 16.04 -13.37 7.53
N MET A 34 14.92 -14.10 7.51
CA MET A 34 13.59 -13.60 7.26
C MET A 34 12.78 -13.55 8.56
N THR A 35 11.91 -12.57 8.66
CA THR A 35 10.89 -12.50 9.71
C THR A 35 9.55 -12.22 9.05
N VAL A 36 8.60 -13.12 9.24
CA VAL A 36 7.23 -12.96 8.74
C VAL A 36 6.28 -12.91 9.93
N LYS A 37 5.46 -11.86 9.96
CA LYS A 37 4.47 -11.62 10.99
C LYS A 37 3.12 -11.38 10.35
N ALA A 38 2.13 -12.18 10.74
CA ALA A 38 0.74 -11.99 10.37
C ALA A 38 -0.06 -11.51 11.58
N SER A 39 -0.96 -10.57 11.39
CA SER A 39 -1.89 -10.14 12.41
C SER A 39 -3.31 -10.07 11.86
N TYR A 40 -4.23 -10.42 12.69
CA TYR A 40 -5.67 -10.29 12.47
C TYR A 40 -6.27 -9.59 13.66
N ASN A 41 -7.01 -8.53 13.42
CA ASN A 41 -7.84 -7.89 14.42
C ASN A 41 -9.28 -7.86 13.94
N SER A 42 -10.21 -8.01 14.85
CA SER A 42 -11.62 -7.78 14.56
C SER A 42 -12.27 -7.00 15.71
N ASN A 43 -13.27 -6.25 15.36
CA ASN A 43 -14.11 -5.53 16.29
C ASN A 43 -15.58 -5.70 15.90
N TYR A 44 -16.41 -5.80 16.91
CA TYR A 44 -17.86 -5.83 16.78
C TYR A 44 -18.47 -4.92 17.83
N SER A 45 -19.51 -4.21 17.44
CA SER A 45 -20.33 -3.43 18.39
C SER A 45 -21.80 -3.55 18.04
N TRP A 46 -22.62 -3.56 19.08
CA TRP A 46 -24.07 -3.47 19.03
C TRP A 46 -24.50 -2.30 19.90
N SER A 47 -25.33 -1.43 19.36
CA SER A 47 -25.88 -0.26 20.05
C SER A 47 -27.40 -0.27 19.96
N ALA A 48 -28.05 -0.21 21.12
CA ALA A 48 -29.49 -0.19 21.21
C ALA A 48 -30.08 1.12 20.66
N ALA A 49 -31.19 1.05 19.97
CA ALA A 49 -31.99 2.24 19.62
C ALA A 49 -32.43 3.01 20.86
N ALA A 50 -32.69 4.29 20.71
CA ALA A 50 -33.33 5.09 21.76
C ALA A 50 -34.75 4.55 22.04
N LEU A 51 -35.22 4.67 23.28
CA LEU A 51 -36.52 4.11 23.68
C LEU A 51 -37.71 4.63 22.87
N ASN A 52 -37.65 5.86 22.42
CA ASN A 52 -38.64 6.49 21.56
C ASN A 52 -38.49 6.12 20.07
N LEU A 53 -37.43 5.46 19.69
CA LEU A 53 -37.11 5.05 18.31
C LEU A 53 -36.85 3.54 18.21
N ASP A 54 -37.31 2.77 19.21
CA ASP A 54 -37.06 1.31 19.30
C ASP A 54 -37.55 0.55 18.06
N SER A 55 -38.63 1.02 17.43
CA SER A 55 -39.16 0.45 16.19
C SER A 55 -38.23 0.60 14.98
N LEU A 56 -37.24 1.50 15.02
CA LEU A 56 -36.24 1.65 13.97
C LEU A 56 -35.12 0.62 14.07
N GLY A 57 -35.08 -0.17 15.15
CA GLY A 57 -34.06 -1.18 15.37
C GLY A 57 -32.74 -0.63 15.88
N ASN A 58 -31.87 -1.51 16.29
CA ASN A 58 -30.53 -1.26 16.80
C ASN A 58 -29.53 -1.05 15.65
N VAL A 59 -28.33 -0.65 16.00
CA VAL A 59 -27.21 -0.55 15.02
C VAL A 59 -26.13 -1.56 15.39
N ILE A 60 -25.74 -2.36 14.42
CA ILE A 60 -24.59 -3.23 14.55
C ILE A 60 -23.46 -2.75 13.65
N GLN A 61 -22.24 -2.89 14.13
CA GLN A 61 -21.03 -2.53 13.40
C GLN A 61 -20.01 -3.63 13.57
N ASN A 62 -19.30 -3.93 12.50
CA ASN A 62 -18.17 -4.82 12.56
C ASN A 62 -16.99 -4.28 11.74
N GLY A 63 -15.83 -4.87 11.96
CA GLY A 63 -14.67 -4.62 11.14
C GLY A 63 -13.57 -5.63 11.38
N ASN A 64 -12.71 -5.78 10.41
CA ASN A 64 -11.47 -6.52 10.56
C ASN A 64 -10.30 -5.79 9.92
N GLY A 65 -9.12 -6.07 10.47
CA GLY A 65 -7.84 -5.71 9.87
C GLY A 65 -6.97 -6.95 9.75
N ARG A 66 -6.40 -7.14 8.58
CA ARG A 66 -5.44 -8.20 8.28
C ARG A 66 -4.14 -7.55 7.87
N GLN A 67 -3.03 -7.98 8.44
CA GLN A 67 -1.74 -7.43 8.08
C GLN A 67 -0.70 -8.53 7.99
N LEU A 68 0.08 -8.50 6.92
CA LEU A 68 1.24 -9.35 6.71
C LEU A 68 2.48 -8.46 6.57
N ASN A 69 3.47 -8.70 7.42
CA ASN A 69 4.77 -8.02 7.37
C ASN A 69 5.84 -9.07 7.12
N ALA A 70 6.68 -8.83 6.12
CA ALA A 70 7.85 -9.65 5.83
C ALA A 70 9.10 -8.75 5.81
N ASP A 71 10.00 -8.98 6.75
CA ASP A 71 11.32 -8.35 6.81
C ASP A 71 12.39 -9.33 6.34
N LEU A 72 13.15 -8.94 5.32
CA LEU A 72 14.20 -9.73 4.66
C LEU A 72 15.56 -9.08 4.96
N ASN A 73 16.40 -9.75 5.74
CA ASN A 73 17.73 -9.27 6.08
C ASN A 73 18.80 -10.08 5.32
N PHE A 74 19.09 -9.66 4.09
CA PHE A 74 20.07 -10.33 3.24
C PHE A 74 21.48 -10.25 3.79
N GLU A 75 21.84 -9.22 4.56
CA GLU A 75 23.14 -9.16 5.23
C GLU A 75 23.31 -10.32 6.20
N LYS A 76 22.25 -10.70 6.94
CA LYS A 76 22.27 -11.84 7.82
C LYS A 76 22.45 -13.14 7.05
N LEU A 77 21.79 -13.26 5.88
CA LEU A 77 21.95 -14.40 4.97
C LEU A 77 23.42 -14.53 4.49
N TYR A 78 23.99 -13.43 4.01
CA TYR A 78 25.38 -13.42 3.52
C TYR A 78 26.39 -13.74 4.64
N ASN A 79 26.13 -13.25 5.85
CA ASN A 79 26.99 -13.46 7.00
C ASN A 79 27.00 -14.91 7.54
N LYS A 80 26.09 -15.79 7.09
CA LYS A 80 26.11 -17.22 7.42
C LYS A 80 27.33 -17.93 6.85
N SER A 81 27.76 -17.55 5.66
CA SER A 81 29.01 -18.04 5.09
C SER A 81 30.18 -17.22 5.62
N LYS A 82 31.16 -17.86 6.27
CA LYS A 82 32.39 -17.20 6.72
C LYS A 82 33.11 -16.49 5.57
N TYR A 83 33.06 -17.09 4.37
CA TYR A 83 33.63 -16.50 3.16
C TYR A 83 32.91 -15.25 2.68
N LEU A 84 31.59 -15.31 2.57
CA LEU A 84 30.75 -14.15 2.19
C LEU A 84 30.82 -13.03 3.24
N LYS A 85 30.87 -13.38 4.54
CA LYS A 85 31.06 -12.41 5.63
C LYS A 85 32.37 -11.63 5.47
N LYS A 86 33.47 -12.28 5.08
CA LYS A 86 34.75 -11.62 4.81
C LYS A 86 34.68 -10.66 3.60
N ILE A 87 33.86 -11.00 2.59
CA ILE A 87 33.62 -10.12 1.43
C ILE A 87 32.76 -8.94 1.82
N ASN A 88 31.68 -9.16 2.59
CA ASN A 88 30.73 -8.16 3.01
C ASN A 88 31.34 -7.11 3.97
N SER A 89 32.11 -7.57 4.95
CA SER A 89 32.72 -6.70 5.98
C SER A 89 33.78 -5.75 5.44
N GLY A 90 34.23 -5.96 4.19
CA GLY A 90 35.38 -5.22 3.61
C GLY A 90 36.58 -5.34 4.53
N ALA A 91 37.76 -5.56 4.05
CA ALA A 91 38.96 -5.63 4.89
C ALA A 91 39.10 -4.34 5.72
N LYS A 92 38.52 -4.33 6.94
CA LYS A 92 38.99 -3.41 7.97
C LYS A 92 40.42 -3.79 8.24
N LYS A 93 41.37 -3.13 7.61
CA LYS A 93 42.77 -3.15 8.05
C LYS A 93 42.73 -2.83 9.54
N ARG A 94 43.00 -3.80 10.38
CA ARG A 94 43.37 -3.55 11.77
C ARG A 94 44.66 -2.74 11.74
N LYS A 95 44.53 -1.42 11.65
CA LYS A 95 45.60 -0.48 12.07
C LYS A 95 45.50 -0.44 13.58
N GLY A 96 46.54 -0.90 14.23
CA GLY A 96 46.73 -0.70 15.65
C GLY A 96 46.51 -1.91 16.54
N ALA A 97 47.31 -2.95 16.38
CA ALA A 97 47.77 -3.73 17.53
C ALA A 97 49.17 -3.23 17.85
N THR A 98 49.24 -2.31 18.79
CA THR A 98 50.51 -1.94 19.48
C THR A 98 51.10 -3.21 19.98
N LYS A 99 52.34 -3.53 19.52
CA LYS A 99 53.18 -4.57 20.10
C LYS A 99 53.38 -4.23 21.58
N LYS A 100 52.65 -4.90 22.46
CA LYS A 100 53.11 -5.03 23.83
C LYS A 100 54.27 -6.01 23.80
N GLN A 101 55.46 -5.50 24.05
CA GLN A 101 56.62 -6.22 24.43
C GLN A 101 56.29 -7.10 25.65
N SER A 102 56.21 -8.40 25.49
CA SER A 102 56.16 -9.34 26.61
C SER A 102 57.52 -9.99 26.75
N ARG A 103 58.02 -9.85 27.93
CA ARG A 103 59.23 -10.46 28.46
C ARG A 103 59.21 -11.98 28.39
N ASN A 104 60.33 -12.55 28.08
CA ASN A 104 60.68 -14.00 28.11
C ASN A 104 60.08 -14.72 29.30
N THR A 105 59.45 -15.85 29.01
CA THR A 105 59.53 -17.08 29.80
C THR A 105 59.41 -18.26 28.82
N ASN A 106 60.42 -19.14 28.90
CA ASN A 106 60.49 -20.38 28.17
C ASN A 106 59.39 -21.33 28.66
N ASP A 107 58.50 -21.75 27.78
CA ASP A 107 57.75 -23.00 27.94
C ASP A 107 57.52 -23.62 26.57
N LYS A 108 57.78 -24.93 26.55
CA LYS A 108 57.82 -25.80 25.39
C LYS A 108 56.48 -25.80 24.65
N GLU A 109 56.54 -25.55 23.35
CA GLU A 109 55.42 -25.74 22.43
C GLU A 109 55.10 -27.20 22.25
N GLU A 110 53.93 -27.60 22.71
CA GLU A 110 53.23 -28.78 22.27
C GLU A 110 52.44 -28.44 21.00
N SER A 111 52.82 -29.03 19.88
CA SER A 111 52.25 -28.80 18.56
C SER A 111 50.88 -29.43 18.44
N THR A 112 49.83 -28.60 18.50
CA THR A 112 48.45 -28.97 18.11
C THR A 112 48.27 -28.88 16.59
N PRO A 113 47.69 -29.91 15.92
CA PRO A 113 47.62 -29.96 14.46
C PRO A 113 46.55 -28.99 13.92
N GLY A 114 46.98 -28.14 12.99
CA GLY A 114 46.22 -27.75 11.83
C GLY A 114 44.94 -26.96 12.00
N LYS A 115 44.94 -25.70 12.50
CA LYS A 115 43.95 -24.71 12.10
C LYS A 115 44.12 -24.41 10.61
N LYS A 116 43.25 -24.99 9.76
CA LYS A 116 43.12 -24.58 8.35
C LYS A 116 43.01 -23.07 8.29
N LYS A 117 44.05 -22.38 7.76
CA LYS A 117 44.00 -20.96 7.47
C LYS A 117 42.85 -20.72 6.53
N ASP A 118 41.79 -20.08 7.03
CA ASP A 118 40.67 -19.63 6.23
C ASP A 118 41.18 -18.76 5.08
N LYS A 119 41.09 -19.23 3.86
CA LYS A 119 41.56 -18.52 2.66
C LYS A 119 40.92 -17.13 2.61
N GLU A 120 41.71 -16.08 2.52
CA GLU A 120 41.22 -14.74 2.27
C GLU A 120 40.62 -14.68 0.85
N PRO A 121 39.45 -14.04 0.68
CA PRO A 121 38.83 -13.89 -0.63
C PRO A 121 39.76 -13.12 -1.59
N SER A 122 40.02 -13.67 -2.77
CA SER A 122 40.80 -13.00 -3.80
C SER A 122 40.12 -11.68 -4.22
N LYS A 123 40.92 -10.75 -4.79
CA LYS A 123 40.39 -9.47 -5.30
C LYS A 123 39.32 -9.72 -6.38
N ILE A 124 39.53 -10.74 -7.23
CA ILE A 124 38.58 -11.14 -8.28
C ILE A 124 37.28 -11.68 -7.65
N ALA A 125 37.37 -12.56 -6.67
CA ALA A 125 36.19 -13.09 -5.98
C ALA A 125 35.41 -11.97 -5.28
N ARG A 126 36.06 -10.97 -4.70
CA ARG A 126 35.41 -9.81 -4.14
C ARG A 126 34.72 -8.95 -5.21
N ALA A 127 35.33 -8.77 -6.37
CA ALA A 127 34.78 -8.00 -7.47
C ALA A 127 33.53 -8.65 -8.09
N VAL A 128 33.49 -9.99 -8.14
CA VAL A 128 32.37 -10.74 -8.71
C VAL A 128 31.25 -10.98 -7.69
N LEU A 129 31.59 -11.37 -6.45
CA LEU A 129 30.57 -11.74 -5.45
C LEU A 129 29.94 -10.53 -4.77
N ARG A 130 30.64 -9.42 -4.67
CA ARG A 130 30.07 -8.19 -4.06
C ARG A 130 28.89 -7.65 -4.85
N PRO A 131 28.87 -7.59 -6.19
CA PRO A 131 27.68 -7.24 -6.96
C PRO A 131 26.50 -8.21 -6.73
N LEU A 132 26.75 -9.51 -6.53
CA LEU A 132 25.68 -10.47 -6.22
C LEU A 132 25.08 -10.26 -4.80
N MET A 133 25.81 -9.56 -3.92
CA MET A 133 25.39 -9.24 -2.55
C MET A 133 24.88 -7.78 -2.44
N LEU A 134 24.36 -7.22 -3.53
CA LEU A 134 23.89 -5.83 -3.59
C LEU A 134 22.72 -5.56 -2.68
N ILE A 135 21.79 -6.50 -2.58
CA ILE A 135 20.58 -6.37 -1.78
C ILE A 135 20.95 -6.50 -0.31
N ARG A 136 20.61 -5.50 0.50
CA ARG A 136 20.88 -5.48 1.94
C ARG A 136 19.66 -5.87 2.75
N LYS A 137 18.56 -5.19 2.50
CA LYS A 137 17.31 -5.35 3.23
C LYS A 137 16.14 -5.27 2.28
N GLY A 138 15.11 -6.05 2.56
CA GLY A 138 13.82 -5.96 1.93
C GLY A 138 12.74 -5.90 3.02
N ARG A 139 11.67 -5.19 2.74
CA ARG A 139 10.45 -5.19 3.54
C ARG A 139 9.26 -5.21 2.63
N VAL A 140 8.30 -6.06 2.95
CA VAL A 140 6.99 -6.07 2.31
C VAL A 140 5.94 -5.99 3.39
N THR A 141 5.02 -5.06 3.24
CA THR A 141 3.85 -4.91 4.11
C THR A 141 2.60 -4.98 3.25
N TYR A 142 1.70 -5.85 3.61
CA TYR A 142 0.37 -5.93 3.03
C TYR A 142 -0.66 -5.80 4.13
N SER A 143 -1.65 -4.95 3.95
CA SER A 143 -2.74 -4.80 4.90
C SER A 143 -4.08 -4.60 4.20
N GLU A 144 -5.11 -5.21 4.77
CA GLU A 144 -6.50 -5.01 4.43
C GLU A 144 -7.25 -4.58 5.69
N ASN A 145 -8.12 -3.60 5.54
CA ASN A 145 -9.03 -3.20 6.61
C ASN A 145 -10.45 -3.15 6.02
N TYR A 146 -11.38 -3.67 6.75
CA TYR A 146 -12.78 -3.65 6.43
C TYR A 146 -13.59 -3.17 7.64
N SER A 147 -14.64 -2.40 7.38
CA SER A 147 -15.64 -2.06 8.39
C SER A 147 -17.03 -1.96 7.77
N SER A 148 -18.06 -2.29 8.54
CA SER A 148 -19.44 -2.08 8.15
C SER A 148 -20.31 -1.56 9.28
N VAL A 149 -21.39 -0.90 8.90
CA VAL A 149 -22.46 -0.43 9.78
C VAL A 149 -23.78 -0.88 9.20
N VAL A 150 -24.55 -1.63 9.96
CA VAL A 150 -25.90 -2.08 9.56
C VAL A 150 -26.89 -1.54 10.57
N PRO A 151 -27.72 -0.57 10.18
CA PRO A 151 -28.83 -0.05 10.98
C PRO A 151 -30.06 -0.96 10.85
N GLY A 152 -31.02 -0.80 11.75
CA GLY A 152 -32.28 -1.49 11.68
C GLY A 152 -32.26 -2.90 12.27
N PHE A 153 -31.18 -3.31 12.92
CA PHE A 153 -31.04 -4.65 13.50
C PHE A 153 -31.98 -4.84 14.70
N THR A 154 -32.92 -5.79 14.60
CA THR A 154 -33.96 -5.98 15.62
C THR A 154 -33.50 -6.82 16.82
N PRO A 155 -32.62 -7.85 16.67
CA PRO A 155 -32.26 -8.68 17.80
C PRO A 155 -31.46 -7.94 18.88
N ALA A 156 -31.65 -8.34 20.11
CA ALA A 156 -30.88 -7.83 21.24
C ALA A 156 -29.62 -8.69 21.46
N SER A 157 -28.49 -8.04 21.65
CA SER A 157 -27.24 -8.71 22.01
C SER A 157 -27.35 -9.34 23.40
N ARG A 158 -27.04 -10.62 23.54
CA ARG A 158 -27.11 -11.40 24.78
C ARG A 158 -25.76 -12.01 25.16
N VAL A 159 -25.29 -12.97 24.39
CA VAL A 159 -24.08 -13.73 24.70
C VAL A 159 -23.06 -13.52 23.59
N LEU A 160 -21.88 -13.00 23.91
CA LEU A 160 -20.80 -12.72 22.96
C LEU A 160 -21.25 -11.91 21.72
N GLY A 161 -22.21 -11.00 21.88
CA GLY A 161 -22.75 -10.22 20.77
C GLY A 161 -23.89 -10.89 19.99
N GLN A 162 -24.13 -12.17 20.20
CA GLN A 162 -25.19 -12.98 19.58
C GLN A 162 -26.51 -12.90 20.35
N THR A 163 -27.58 -13.35 19.71
CA THR A 163 -28.85 -13.74 20.37
C THR A 163 -28.62 -14.91 21.31
N ALA A 164 -29.61 -15.22 22.16
CA ALA A 164 -29.49 -16.31 23.11
C ALA A 164 -29.38 -17.71 22.47
N ASP A 165 -29.91 -17.86 21.27
CA ASP A 165 -29.86 -19.06 20.42
C ASP A 165 -28.62 -19.09 19.50
N PHE A 166 -27.75 -18.09 19.58
CA PHE A 166 -26.56 -17.92 18.72
C PHE A 166 -26.84 -17.81 17.21
N ALA A 167 -28.05 -17.44 16.82
CA ALA A 167 -28.44 -17.34 15.42
C ALA A 167 -28.00 -16.00 14.80
N ALA A 168 -28.26 -14.87 15.47
CA ALA A 168 -28.04 -13.53 14.92
C ALA A 168 -26.97 -12.75 15.70
N PRO A 169 -26.09 -12.00 15.03
CA PRO A 169 -25.96 -11.77 13.57
C PRO A 169 -25.12 -12.83 12.87
N GLY A 170 -24.73 -13.90 13.54
CA GLY A 170 -23.87 -14.96 13.03
C GLY A 170 -22.39 -14.73 13.36
N TRP A 171 -21.64 -15.84 13.46
CA TRP A 171 -20.22 -15.80 13.87
C TRP A 171 -19.33 -15.08 12.88
N GLU A 172 -19.66 -15.16 11.58
CA GLU A 172 -18.90 -14.47 10.53
C GLU A 172 -18.96 -12.94 10.72
N TYR A 173 -20.16 -12.40 10.97
CA TYR A 173 -20.34 -10.97 11.21
C TYR A 173 -19.59 -10.52 12.47
N ILE A 174 -19.67 -11.31 13.55
CA ILE A 174 -18.98 -11.04 14.83
C ILE A 174 -17.46 -11.11 14.68
N ALA A 175 -16.98 -12.05 13.85
CA ALA A 175 -15.56 -12.14 13.52
C ALA A 175 -15.07 -10.99 12.64
N GLY A 176 -15.95 -10.11 12.18
CA GLY A 176 -15.61 -8.93 11.40
C GLY A 176 -15.63 -9.14 9.88
N PHE A 177 -16.15 -10.26 9.37
CA PHE A 177 -16.24 -10.47 7.93
C PHE A 177 -17.28 -9.54 7.30
N ARG A 178 -17.03 -9.17 6.04
CA ARG A 178 -17.92 -8.31 5.27
C ARG A 178 -19.27 -8.99 5.07
N PRO A 179 -20.40 -8.39 5.48
CA PRO A 179 -21.70 -8.86 5.05
C PRO A 179 -21.83 -8.68 3.53
N SER A 180 -22.29 -9.72 2.85
CA SER A 180 -22.67 -9.67 1.44
C SER A 180 -24.12 -9.19 1.31
N ASP A 181 -24.55 -8.85 0.08
CA ASP A 181 -25.94 -8.55 -0.20
C ASP A 181 -26.85 -9.75 0.20
N ALA A 182 -26.39 -10.97 -0.07
CA ALA A 182 -27.07 -12.19 0.37
C ALA A 182 -27.22 -12.28 1.90
N TRP A 183 -26.23 -11.81 2.68
CA TRP A 183 -26.36 -11.77 4.14
C TRP A 183 -27.42 -10.76 4.59
N LEU A 184 -27.54 -9.62 3.92
CA LEU A 184 -28.58 -8.62 4.20
C LEU A 184 -29.97 -9.20 3.88
N ASP A 185 -30.13 -9.89 2.75
CA ASP A 185 -31.37 -10.55 2.35
C ASP A 185 -31.75 -11.66 3.35
N ASP A 186 -30.79 -12.48 3.76
CA ASP A 186 -31.00 -13.53 4.77
C ASP A 186 -31.36 -12.91 6.14
N ALA A 187 -30.73 -11.82 6.52
CA ALA A 187 -31.04 -11.09 7.76
C ALA A 187 -32.47 -10.53 7.72
N ALA A 188 -32.92 -10.03 6.57
CA ALA A 188 -34.28 -9.56 6.38
C ALA A 188 -35.29 -10.75 6.41
N ALA A 189 -34.99 -11.83 5.72
CA ALA A 189 -35.84 -13.06 5.71
C ALA A 189 -36.01 -13.68 7.11
N ASN A 190 -35.00 -13.55 7.97
CA ASN A 190 -35.04 -14.00 9.36
C ASN A 190 -35.59 -12.94 10.34
N ASN A 191 -36.16 -11.84 9.84
CA ASN A 191 -36.66 -10.71 10.65
C ASN A 191 -35.59 -10.06 11.55
N TRP A 192 -34.32 -10.08 11.14
CA TRP A 192 -33.26 -9.41 11.87
C TRP A 192 -33.15 -7.94 11.50
N ILE A 193 -33.80 -7.49 10.44
CA ILE A 193 -33.86 -6.09 10.02
C ILE A 193 -35.31 -5.60 10.16
N THR A 194 -35.50 -4.40 10.64
CA THR A 194 -36.81 -3.81 10.89
C THR A 194 -37.57 -3.56 9.60
N ASP A 195 -38.91 -3.85 9.61
CA ASP A 195 -39.84 -3.53 8.53
C ASP A 195 -40.32 -2.07 8.58
N ASN A 196 -39.73 -1.24 9.45
CA ASN A 196 -40.16 0.13 9.60
C ASN A 196 -39.76 0.99 8.38
N ILE A 197 -40.76 1.46 7.66
CA ILE A 197 -40.60 2.28 6.45
C ILE A 197 -39.83 3.62 6.70
N TYR A 198 -39.83 4.08 7.94
CA TYR A 198 -39.14 5.29 8.37
C TYR A 198 -37.66 5.09 8.67
N LEU A 199 -37.13 3.86 8.52
CA LEU A 199 -35.69 3.66 8.59
C LEU A 199 -35.00 4.48 7.52
N ASN A 200 -34.24 5.49 7.94
CA ASN A 200 -33.57 6.43 7.04
C ASN A 200 -32.04 6.49 7.30
N GLN A 201 -31.49 5.41 7.80
CA GLN A 201 -30.05 5.22 7.96
C GLN A 201 -29.54 4.29 6.86
N GLN A 202 -28.36 4.59 6.36
CA GLN A 202 -27.73 3.79 5.30
C GLN A 202 -26.91 2.64 5.92
N VAL A 203 -26.90 1.51 5.24
CA VAL A 203 -25.87 0.51 5.39
C VAL A 203 -24.57 1.08 4.83
N LEU A 204 -23.50 1.01 5.60
CA LEU A 204 -22.20 1.53 5.21
C LEU A 204 -21.20 0.38 5.17
N GLY A 205 -20.36 0.37 4.16
CA GLY A 205 -19.21 -0.52 4.05
C GLY A 205 -17.97 0.29 3.68
N SER A 206 -16.84 0.02 4.31
CA SER A 206 -15.55 0.61 3.93
C SER A 206 -14.51 -0.50 3.82
N TYR A 207 -13.77 -0.49 2.73
CA TYR A 207 -12.66 -1.42 2.49
C TYR A 207 -11.41 -0.65 2.10
N THR A 208 -10.27 -1.01 2.68
CA THR A 208 -8.97 -0.43 2.33
C THR A 208 -7.94 -1.53 2.19
N GLN A 209 -7.14 -1.46 1.13
CA GLN A 209 -6.03 -2.37 0.88
C GLN A 209 -4.76 -1.55 0.66
N ASN A 210 -3.69 -1.89 1.37
CA ASN A 210 -2.40 -1.25 1.22
C ASN A 210 -1.32 -2.30 0.97
N PHE A 211 -0.49 -2.03 -0.01
CA PHE A 211 0.73 -2.77 -0.30
C PHE A 211 1.92 -1.79 -0.33
N ASP A 212 2.94 -2.08 0.44
CA ASP A 212 4.21 -1.34 0.48
C ASP A 212 5.36 -2.35 0.39
N ALA A 213 6.21 -2.18 -0.60
CA ALA A 213 7.44 -2.96 -0.75
C ALA A 213 8.62 -2.02 -0.80
N ARG A 214 9.65 -2.31 -0.02
CA ARG A 214 10.89 -1.52 0.01
C ARG A 214 12.10 -2.43 -0.09
N LEU A 215 13.06 -2.04 -0.93
CA LEU A 215 14.32 -2.73 -1.12
C LEU A 215 15.48 -1.75 -0.96
N THR A 216 16.48 -2.15 -0.18
CA THR A 216 17.73 -1.37 -0.03
C THR A 216 18.87 -2.11 -0.71
N ILE A 217 19.53 -1.44 -1.63
CA ILE A 217 20.61 -1.95 -2.47
C ILE A 217 21.86 -1.10 -2.22
N GLU A 218 23.00 -1.74 -1.95
CA GLU A 218 24.30 -1.09 -1.75
C GLU A 218 25.37 -1.75 -2.63
N PRO A 219 25.52 -1.34 -3.89
CA PRO A 219 26.48 -1.94 -4.83
C PRO A 219 27.91 -1.82 -4.36
N PHE A 220 28.26 -0.67 -3.81
CA PHE A 220 29.59 -0.36 -3.26
C PHE A 220 29.46 0.58 -2.08
N LYS A 221 30.57 0.82 -1.43
CA LYS A 221 30.60 1.63 -0.21
C LYS A 221 30.13 3.05 -0.48
N ASP A 222 29.31 3.58 0.42
CA ASP A 222 28.77 4.95 0.38
C ASP A 222 27.75 5.21 -0.75
N PHE A 223 27.38 4.20 -1.53
CA PHE A 223 26.31 4.24 -2.50
C PHE A 223 25.11 3.45 -1.98
N ARG A 224 23.95 4.10 -1.89
CA ARG A 224 22.70 3.49 -1.44
C ARG A 224 21.60 3.79 -2.45
N LEU A 225 20.94 2.75 -2.88
CA LEU A 225 19.75 2.81 -3.70
C LEU A 225 18.59 2.21 -2.90
N GLU A 226 17.60 3.02 -2.63
CA GLU A 226 16.33 2.59 -2.06
C GLU A 226 15.31 2.53 -3.18
N ILE A 227 14.63 1.39 -3.28
CA ILE A 227 13.55 1.15 -4.23
C ILE A 227 12.29 0.93 -3.40
N ASP A 228 11.23 1.64 -3.70
CA ASP A 228 9.92 1.46 -3.07
C ASP A 228 8.83 1.34 -4.13
N ALA A 229 7.84 0.52 -3.81
CA ALA A 229 6.65 0.32 -4.62
C ALA A 229 5.43 0.31 -3.71
N THR A 230 4.46 1.18 -4.01
CA THR A 230 3.29 1.37 -3.15
C THR A 230 2.00 1.26 -3.96
N ARG A 231 1.00 0.63 -3.36
CA ARG A 231 -0.36 0.58 -3.88
C ARG A 231 -1.33 0.74 -2.73
N THR A 232 -2.30 1.63 -2.92
CA THR A 232 -3.42 1.78 -1.99
C THR A 232 -4.72 1.71 -2.79
N TYR A 233 -5.65 0.94 -2.28
CA TYR A 233 -7.02 0.86 -2.79
C TYR A 233 -7.98 1.13 -1.64
N SER A 234 -9.00 1.93 -1.86
CA SER A 234 -10.10 2.10 -0.91
C SER A 234 -11.43 2.12 -1.65
N GLU A 235 -12.43 1.53 -1.02
CA GLU A 235 -13.80 1.49 -1.50
C GLU A 235 -14.73 1.77 -0.33
N ASN A 236 -15.71 2.64 -0.55
CA ASN A 236 -16.80 2.88 0.38
C ASN A 236 -18.11 2.55 -0.34
N HIS A 237 -18.91 1.70 0.27
CA HIS A 237 -20.23 1.33 -0.19
C HIS A 237 -21.29 1.93 0.73
N THR A 238 -22.34 2.46 0.14
CA THR A 238 -23.48 3.01 0.90
C THR A 238 -24.78 2.65 0.18
N GLU A 239 -25.79 2.23 0.93
CA GLU A 239 -27.11 1.96 0.40
C GLU A 239 -28.18 2.10 1.49
N PHE A 240 -29.43 2.30 1.09
CA PHE A 240 -30.55 2.09 1.99
C PHE A 240 -31.09 0.67 1.79
N PHE A 241 -31.01 -0.14 2.81
CA PHE A 241 -31.60 -1.47 2.82
C PHE A 241 -32.83 -1.44 3.73
N LYS A 242 -34.00 -1.36 3.14
CA LYS A 242 -35.26 -1.19 3.87
C LYS A 242 -36.49 -1.56 3.05
N VAL A 243 -37.62 -1.64 3.73
CA VAL A 243 -38.95 -1.74 3.12
C VAL A 243 -39.43 -0.36 2.67
N GLN A 244 -39.96 -0.24 1.46
CA GLN A 244 -40.52 1.02 0.95
C GLN A 244 -41.98 1.25 1.35
N ASN A 245 -42.79 0.18 1.37
CA ASN A 245 -44.19 0.22 1.68
C ASN A 245 -44.52 -0.78 2.79
N ALA A 246 -45.46 -0.47 3.66
CA ALA A 246 -45.87 -1.37 4.73
C ALA A 246 -46.31 -2.74 4.17
N GLY A 247 -45.70 -3.80 4.71
CA GLY A 247 -45.94 -5.20 4.25
C GLY A 247 -45.19 -5.58 2.97
N GLY A 248 -44.32 -4.73 2.45
CA GLY A 248 -43.45 -5.04 1.31
C GLY A 248 -42.19 -5.83 1.71
N THR A 249 -41.36 -6.13 0.74
CA THR A 249 -40.05 -6.76 0.93
C THR A 249 -38.95 -5.75 1.08
N HIS A 250 -37.88 -6.10 1.78
CA HIS A 250 -36.66 -5.29 1.84
C HIS A 250 -36.03 -5.15 0.45
N GLN A 251 -35.47 -4.01 0.15
CA GLN A 251 -34.86 -3.69 -1.14
C GLN A 251 -33.55 -2.93 -0.95
N HIS A 252 -32.61 -3.19 -1.83
CA HIS A 252 -31.38 -2.44 -1.98
C HIS A 252 -31.64 -1.16 -2.77
N LEU A 253 -31.73 -0.02 -2.10
CA LEU A 253 -32.08 1.25 -2.70
C LEU A 253 -30.87 2.15 -2.82
N THR A 254 -30.72 2.75 -4.00
CA THR A 254 -29.64 3.70 -4.31
C THR A 254 -28.24 3.22 -3.88
N PRO A 255 -27.84 1.97 -4.25
CA PRO A 255 -26.50 1.50 -3.93
C PRO A 255 -25.45 2.42 -4.60
N ARG A 256 -24.48 2.86 -3.84
CA ARG A 256 -23.43 3.74 -4.31
C ARG A 256 -22.07 3.26 -3.81
N GLY A 257 -21.18 2.94 -4.76
CA GLY A 257 -19.78 2.69 -4.51
C GLY A 257 -18.93 3.92 -4.82
N VAL A 258 -18.05 4.29 -3.92
CA VAL A 258 -17.06 5.36 -4.12
C VAL A 258 -15.72 4.83 -3.67
N GLY A 259 -14.69 4.93 -4.53
CA GLY A 259 -13.39 4.41 -4.21
C GLY A 259 -12.26 5.35 -4.60
N SER A 260 -11.07 5.08 -4.09
CA SER A 260 -9.83 5.70 -4.52
C SER A 260 -8.77 4.64 -4.74
N TYR A 261 -7.93 4.86 -5.73
CA TYR A 261 -6.83 3.99 -6.08
C TYR A 261 -5.56 4.80 -6.25
N THR A 262 -4.49 4.36 -5.63
CA THR A 262 -3.18 4.97 -5.75
C THR A 262 -2.15 3.90 -6.03
N VAL A 263 -1.39 4.07 -7.10
CA VAL A 263 -0.33 3.14 -7.49
C VAL A 263 0.88 3.90 -7.99
N SER A 264 2.07 3.40 -7.69
CA SER A 264 3.28 3.88 -8.35
C SER A 264 3.40 3.30 -9.75
N PHE A 265 3.73 4.14 -10.74
CA PHE A 265 3.90 3.76 -12.13
C PHE A 265 5.18 4.33 -12.74
N PHE A 266 5.61 3.77 -13.87
CA PHE A 266 6.87 4.16 -14.50
C PHE A 266 6.61 5.10 -15.67
N ALA A 267 6.97 6.39 -15.53
CA ALA A 267 6.75 7.44 -16.51
C ALA A 267 8.04 8.02 -17.12
N MET A 268 9.16 7.28 -17.04
CA MET A 268 10.45 7.83 -17.52
C MET A 268 10.48 8.10 -19.03
N ASN A 269 9.75 7.35 -19.81
CA ASN A 269 9.73 7.51 -21.26
C ASN A 269 9.12 8.85 -21.71
N THR A 270 8.29 9.46 -20.85
CA THR A 270 7.56 10.69 -21.18
C THR A 270 8.03 11.91 -20.39
N LEU A 271 8.99 11.77 -19.45
CA LEU A 271 9.49 12.87 -18.63
C LEU A 271 10.15 14.00 -19.41
N PHE A 272 10.72 13.70 -20.58
CA PHE A 272 11.49 14.64 -21.39
C PHE A 272 10.85 14.90 -22.75
N VAL A 273 9.57 14.57 -22.91
CA VAL A 273 8.81 14.88 -24.14
C VAL A 273 8.65 16.39 -24.26
N GLY A 274 8.78 16.88 -25.48
CA GLY A 274 8.72 18.30 -25.79
C GLY A 274 7.39 18.94 -25.35
N PHE A 275 7.49 20.17 -24.89
CA PHE A 275 6.35 21.03 -24.54
C PHE A 275 6.19 22.08 -25.63
N ASP A 276 4.99 22.21 -26.19
CA ASP A 276 4.66 23.27 -27.14
C ASP A 276 4.47 24.57 -26.39
N ASN A 277 5.47 25.46 -26.50
CA ASN A 277 5.46 26.75 -25.82
C ASN A 277 4.45 27.76 -26.42
N GLN A 278 3.89 27.49 -27.60
CA GLN A 278 2.91 28.39 -28.23
C GLN A 278 1.50 28.06 -27.76
N ASN A 279 1.17 26.77 -27.66
CA ASN A 279 -0.16 26.31 -27.26
C ASN A 279 -0.22 25.84 -25.80
N PHE A 280 0.89 25.85 -25.07
CA PHE A 280 1.02 25.41 -23.68
C PHE A 280 0.54 23.96 -23.44
N VAL A 281 0.72 23.09 -24.43
CA VAL A 281 0.27 21.69 -24.40
C VAL A 281 1.44 20.75 -24.65
N SER A 282 1.55 19.69 -23.86
CA SER A 282 2.56 18.64 -24.08
C SER A 282 2.06 17.61 -25.10
N GLU A 283 2.99 17.04 -25.87
CA GLU A 283 2.67 15.94 -26.80
C GLU A 283 2.11 14.71 -26.05
N THR A 284 2.55 14.47 -24.83
CA THR A 284 2.01 13.41 -23.97
C THR A 284 0.53 13.68 -23.62
N PHE A 285 0.16 14.95 -23.41
CA PHE A 285 -1.24 15.30 -23.16
C PHE A 285 -2.11 15.11 -24.40
N LYS A 286 -1.62 15.46 -25.60
CA LYS A 286 -2.33 15.19 -26.87
C LYS A 286 -2.53 13.68 -27.06
N LYS A 287 -1.51 12.86 -26.77
CA LYS A 287 -1.64 11.39 -26.79
C LYS A 287 -2.73 10.94 -25.79
N PHE A 288 -2.75 11.49 -24.60
CA PHE A 288 -3.79 11.18 -23.61
C PHE A 288 -5.18 11.49 -24.14
N GLU A 289 -5.37 12.64 -24.76
CA GLU A 289 -6.65 13.03 -25.36
C GLU A 289 -7.09 12.07 -26.47
N ALA A 290 -6.19 11.70 -27.36
CA ALA A 290 -6.44 10.74 -28.43
C ALA A 290 -6.75 9.32 -27.88
N ASN A 291 -6.04 8.89 -26.86
CA ASN A 291 -6.21 7.58 -26.25
C ASN A 291 -7.60 7.41 -25.62
N ARG A 292 -8.24 8.48 -25.17
CA ARG A 292 -9.60 8.43 -24.55
C ARG A 292 -10.63 7.79 -25.46
N ALA A 293 -10.63 8.17 -26.74
CA ALA A 293 -11.58 7.60 -27.72
C ALA A 293 -11.35 6.10 -27.91
N ILE A 294 -10.09 5.69 -28.05
CA ILE A 294 -9.70 4.28 -28.22
C ILE A 294 -10.12 3.45 -27.00
N ILE A 295 -9.82 3.94 -25.81
CA ILE A 295 -10.17 3.26 -24.55
C ILE A 295 -11.69 3.20 -24.38
N SER A 296 -12.43 4.27 -24.69
CA SER A 296 -13.90 4.28 -24.64
C SER A 296 -14.51 3.19 -25.51
N GLN A 297 -14.03 3.04 -26.73
CA GLN A 297 -14.49 2.00 -27.66
C GLN A 297 -14.16 0.58 -27.16
N ARG A 298 -12.99 0.39 -26.55
CA ARG A 298 -12.59 -0.90 -25.97
C ARG A 298 -13.41 -1.28 -24.74
N THR A 299 -13.67 -0.31 -23.85
CA THR A 299 -14.41 -0.54 -22.61
C THR A 299 -15.88 -0.78 -22.86
N GLY A 300 -16.47 -0.04 -23.81
CA GLY A 300 -17.89 -0.09 -24.10
C GLY A 300 -18.32 -1.21 -25.04
N ASN A 301 -17.44 -2.08 -25.50
CA ASN A 301 -17.72 -3.12 -26.49
C ASN A 301 -18.44 -2.57 -27.74
N SER A 302 -17.69 -2.00 -28.66
CA SER A 302 -18.12 -1.23 -29.84
C SER A 302 -19.19 -1.88 -30.74
N ALA A 303 -19.44 -3.19 -30.60
CA ALA A 303 -20.45 -3.90 -31.38
C ALA A 303 -21.90 -3.62 -30.97
N THR A 304 -22.13 -3.10 -29.76
CA THR A 304 -23.48 -2.92 -29.17
C THR A 304 -23.78 -1.52 -28.66
N SER A 305 -22.84 -0.60 -28.71
CA SER A 305 -22.93 0.71 -28.09
C SER A 305 -23.07 1.83 -29.11
N HIS A 306 -23.97 2.74 -28.87
CA HIS A 306 -24.13 3.93 -29.71
C HIS A 306 -23.10 5.01 -29.35
N PRO A 307 -22.52 5.71 -30.34
CA PRO A 307 -21.62 6.83 -30.09
C PRO A 307 -22.31 7.94 -29.32
N THR A 308 -21.63 8.53 -28.35
CA THR A 308 -22.03 9.72 -27.59
C THR A 308 -20.93 10.77 -27.64
N ASP A 309 -21.20 12.00 -27.24
CA ASP A 309 -20.21 13.08 -27.11
C ASP A 309 -19.41 13.35 -28.42
N GLY A 310 -20.09 13.48 -29.55
CA GLY A 310 -19.46 13.84 -30.82
C GLY A 310 -19.05 12.66 -31.70
N GLY A 311 -19.47 11.44 -31.36
CA GLY A 311 -19.32 10.26 -32.23
C GLY A 311 -18.11 9.37 -31.95
N ASP A 312 -17.16 9.84 -31.12
CA ASP A 312 -15.91 9.10 -30.85
C ASP A 312 -15.98 8.25 -29.57
N TYR A 313 -17.03 8.40 -28.76
CA TYR A 313 -17.16 7.75 -27.46
C TYR A 313 -18.38 6.81 -27.42
N THR A 314 -18.25 5.73 -26.69
CA THR A 314 -19.29 4.73 -26.51
C THR A 314 -20.25 5.16 -25.41
N GLN A 315 -21.55 4.86 -25.54
CA GLN A 315 -22.56 5.17 -24.55
C GLN A 315 -22.19 4.60 -23.17
N GLY A 316 -22.24 5.44 -22.12
CA GLY A 316 -21.82 5.10 -20.76
C GLY A 316 -20.32 5.23 -20.50
N PHE A 317 -19.49 5.41 -21.55
CA PHE A 317 -18.03 5.55 -21.48
C PHE A 317 -17.56 6.82 -22.14
N GLY A 318 -18.12 7.96 -21.73
CA GLY A 318 -17.77 9.27 -22.27
C GLY A 318 -16.35 9.72 -21.90
N ARG A 319 -15.92 10.83 -22.54
CA ARG A 319 -14.54 11.36 -22.41
C ARG A 319 -14.08 11.68 -20.98
N PHE A 320 -15.00 11.83 -20.05
CA PHE A 320 -14.75 12.16 -18.65
C PHE A 320 -15.02 11.02 -17.68
N GLN A 321 -15.42 9.85 -18.21
CA GLN A 321 -15.60 8.67 -17.39
C GLN A 321 -14.26 8.13 -16.90
N GLN A 322 -14.23 7.69 -15.67
CA GLN A 322 -13.02 7.23 -15.01
C GLN A 322 -12.41 6.01 -15.68
N ASP A 323 -13.29 5.07 -16.08
CA ASP A 323 -12.87 3.85 -16.81
C ASP A 323 -12.23 4.14 -18.16
N VAL A 324 -12.41 5.36 -18.68
CA VAL A 324 -11.78 5.87 -19.89
C VAL A 324 -10.52 6.68 -19.56
N LEU A 325 -10.64 7.60 -18.59
CA LEU A 325 -9.55 8.54 -18.28
C LEU A 325 -8.31 7.85 -17.72
N ILE A 326 -8.47 6.90 -16.80
CA ILE A 326 -7.33 6.30 -16.11
C ILE A 326 -6.50 5.43 -17.06
N PRO A 327 -7.08 4.48 -17.82
CA PRO A 327 -6.29 3.70 -18.78
C PRO A 327 -5.68 4.56 -19.87
N ALA A 328 -6.42 5.58 -20.39
CA ALA A 328 -5.91 6.49 -21.40
C ALA A 328 -4.71 7.30 -20.90
N PHE A 329 -4.79 7.76 -19.65
CA PHE A 329 -3.70 8.47 -18.97
C PHE A 329 -2.47 7.56 -18.81
N ILE A 330 -2.66 6.38 -18.26
CA ILE A 330 -1.54 5.44 -18.06
C ILE A 330 -0.91 5.09 -19.41
N ALA A 331 -1.71 4.80 -20.46
CA ALA A 331 -1.19 4.53 -21.78
C ALA A 331 -0.31 5.67 -22.31
N ALA A 332 -0.79 6.92 -22.19
CA ALA A 332 -0.06 8.09 -22.68
C ALA A 332 1.26 8.33 -21.90
N TYR A 333 1.19 8.26 -20.56
CA TYR A 333 2.31 8.62 -19.70
C TYR A 333 3.33 7.50 -19.48
N THR A 334 2.97 6.25 -19.74
CA THR A 334 3.92 5.13 -19.81
C THR A 334 4.42 4.82 -21.22
N ASP A 335 3.93 5.56 -22.22
CA ASP A 335 4.15 5.32 -23.65
C ASP A 335 3.74 3.90 -24.08
N ALA A 336 2.65 3.40 -23.48
CA ALA A 336 2.06 2.11 -23.82
C ALA A 336 0.98 2.27 -24.90
N ASP A 337 0.77 1.21 -25.69
CA ASP A 337 -0.26 1.19 -26.72
C ASP A 337 -1.67 1.15 -26.08
N PRO A 338 -2.55 2.15 -26.36
CA PRO A 338 -3.90 2.19 -25.83
C PRO A 338 -4.78 1.01 -26.28
N ASN A 339 -4.42 0.33 -27.39
CA ASN A 339 -5.14 -0.84 -27.89
C ASN A 339 -4.85 -2.11 -27.07
N THR A 340 -3.71 -2.20 -26.42
CA THR A 340 -3.26 -3.40 -25.71
C THR A 340 -3.19 -3.24 -24.21
N ILE A 341 -3.25 -1.99 -23.69
CA ILE A 341 -3.17 -1.74 -22.26
C ILE A 341 -4.28 -2.48 -21.51
N ASP A 342 -3.94 -3.03 -20.34
CA ASP A 342 -4.91 -3.64 -19.46
C ASP A 342 -5.90 -2.58 -18.95
N LEU A 343 -7.20 -2.83 -19.11
CA LEU A 343 -8.27 -1.96 -18.63
C LEU A 343 -8.57 -2.18 -17.15
N ASN A 344 -8.22 -3.37 -16.61
CA ASN A 344 -8.32 -3.65 -15.18
C ASN A 344 -7.08 -3.13 -14.45
N LEU A 345 -7.16 -1.90 -14.00
CA LEU A 345 -6.05 -1.23 -13.31
C LEU A 345 -5.84 -1.71 -11.88
N PHE A 346 -6.86 -2.35 -11.29
CA PHE A 346 -6.82 -2.78 -9.89
C PHE A 346 -5.88 -3.97 -9.66
N ASP A 347 -5.58 -4.75 -10.67
CA ASP A 347 -4.67 -5.90 -10.61
C ASP A 347 -3.20 -5.55 -10.90
N ARG A 348 -2.90 -4.30 -11.23
CA ARG A 348 -1.54 -3.89 -11.56
C ARG A 348 -0.62 -3.92 -10.35
N LEU A 349 0.53 -4.54 -10.55
CA LEU A 349 1.64 -4.42 -9.62
C LEU A 349 2.20 -2.98 -9.68
N PRO A 350 2.50 -2.37 -8.52
CA PRO A 350 3.07 -1.04 -8.50
C PRO A 350 4.48 -1.04 -9.11
N ALA A 351 4.75 -0.04 -9.94
CA ALA A 351 6.08 0.16 -10.48
C ALA A 351 7.02 0.75 -9.42
N PRO A 352 8.32 0.49 -9.48
CA PRO A 352 9.26 0.97 -8.50
C PRO A 352 9.54 2.46 -8.62
N ASN A 353 9.48 3.16 -7.50
CA ASN A 353 10.13 4.44 -7.29
C ASN A 353 11.53 4.20 -6.73
N TRP A 354 12.44 5.15 -6.84
CA TRP A 354 13.77 4.99 -6.26
C TRP A 354 14.37 6.28 -5.74
N ARG A 355 15.26 6.11 -4.77
CA ARG A 355 16.12 7.15 -4.25
C ARG A 355 17.56 6.64 -4.23
N LEU A 356 18.45 7.34 -4.91
CA LEU A 356 19.87 7.09 -4.94
C LEU A 356 20.58 8.12 -4.09
N THR A 357 21.54 7.68 -3.27
CA THR A 357 22.39 8.54 -2.46
C THR A 357 23.84 8.06 -2.56
N TYR A 358 24.76 8.97 -2.86
CA TYR A 358 26.18 8.67 -2.92
C TYR A 358 27.02 9.70 -2.17
N ASN A 359 27.68 9.25 -1.11
CA ASN A 359 28.49 10.08 -0.21
C ASN A 359 30.00 9.85 -0.40
N GLY A 360 30.39 9.02 -1.36
CA GLY A 360 31.79 8.59 -1.56
C GLY A 360 32.67 9.67 -2.16
N LEU A 361 32.12 10.65 -2.88
CA LEU A 361 32.90 11.71 -3.52
C LEU A 361 33.69 12.55 -2.54
N SER A 362 33.14 12.82 -1.35
CA SER A 362 33.85 13.55 -0.28
C SER A 362 35.14 12.85 0.24
N LYS A 363 35.33 11.57 -0.13
CA LYS A 363 36.49 10.75 0.27
C LYS A 363 37.59 10.71 -0.80
N VAL A 364 37.28 11.21 -2.00
CA VAL A 364 38.24 11.32 -3.11
C VAL A 364 39.12 12.54 -2.88
N ASP A 365 40.44 12.39 -2.98
CA ASP A 365 41.41 13.45 -2.62
C ASP A 365 41.20 14.76 -3.38
N ALA A 366 40.79 14.72 -4.63
CA ALA A 366 40.44 15.89 -5.44
C ALA A 366 39.27 16.69 -4.84
N PHE A 367 38.21 16.01 -4.40
CA PHE A 367 37.03 16.63 -3.81
C PHE A 367 37.23 17.02 -2.35
N LYS A 368 38.01 16.23 -1.60
CA LYS A 368 38.29 16.48 -0.18
C LYS A 368 39.03 17.76 0.07
N LYS A 369 39.84 18.23 -0.89
CA LYS A 369 40.57 19.49 -0.80
C LYS A 369 39.67 20.72 -0.92
N VAL A 370 38.56 20.59 -1.65
CA VAL A 370 37.65 21.70 -1.98
C VAL A 370 36.37 21.64 -1.14
N PHE A 371 35.86 20.42 -0.85
CA PHE A 371 34.59 20.23 -0.17
C PHE A 371 34.75 19.50 1.17
N LYS A 372 34.23 20.07 2.23
CA LYS A 372 34.16 19.42 3.54
C LYS A 372 33.17 18.22 3.51
N THR A 373 32.06 18.38 2.81
CA THR A 373 31.06 17.35 2.57
C THR A 373 30.51 17.49 1.14
N PHE A 374 30.39 16.37 0.44
CA PHE A 374 29.78 16.33 -0.88
C PHE A 374 28.86 15.12 -0.94
N ASN A 375 27.57 15.37 -1.12
CA ASN A 375 26.55 14.34 -1.20
C ASN A 375 25.81 14.47 -2.54
N LEU A 376 25.75 13.39 -3.31
CA LEU A 376 24.96 13.30 -4.52
C LEU A 376 23.70 12.52 -4.21
N SER A 377 22.52 13.09 -4.48
CA SER A 377 21.25 12.42 -4.36
C SER A 377 20.44 12.58 -5.64
N HIS A 378 19.76 11.52 -6.02
CA HIS A 378 18.77 11.49 -7.11
C HIS A 378 17.57 10.71 -6.64
N SER A 379 16.37 11.20 -6.92
CA SER A 379 15.15 10.46 -6.62
C SER A 379 14.19 10.54 -7.81
N TYR A 380 13.48 9.45 -8.01
CA TYR A 380 12.36 9.36 -8.91
C TYR A 380 11.14 8.86 -8.14
N LYS A 381 10.04 9.57 -8.22
CA LYS A 381 8.77 9.16 -7.66
C LYS A 381 7.66 9.50 -8.64
N SER A 382 6.89 8.51 -9.01
CA SER A 382 5.67 8.66 -9.79
C SER A 382 4.55 7.89 -9.12
N THR A 383 3.43 8.54 -8.89
CA THR A 383 2.29 7.95 -8.20
C THR A 383 1.03 8.45 -8.87
N ASP A 384 0.19 7.53 -9.33
CA ASP A 384 -1.15 7.83 -9.82
C ASP A 384 -2.16 7.76 -8.69
N TYR A 385 -3.12 8.66 -8.72
CA TYR A 385 -4.16 8.79 -7.71
C TYR A 385 -5.51 9.00 -8.40
N ALA A 386 -6.40 8.01 -8.30
CA ALA A 386 -7.73 8.05 -8.87
C ALA A 386 -8.81 7.98 -7.78
N ILE A 387 -9.75 8.93 -7.82
CA ILE A 387 -10.92 8.99 -6.93
C ILE A 387 -12.18 8.83 -7.77
N ASN A 388 -13.06 7.93 -7.38
CA ASN A 388 -14.35 7.77 -8.04
C ASN A 388 -15.25 8.99 -7.76
N LYS A 389 -15.62 9.72 -8.81
CA LYS A 389 -16.50 10.89 -8.96
C LYS A 389 -15.89 12.29 -8.83
N ASN A 390 -14.69 12.49 -8.28
CA ASN A 390 -14.04 13.80 -8.39
C ASN A 390 -12.58 13.55 -8.71
N ILE A 391 -12.24 13.59 -10.01
CA ILE A 391 -10.87 13.40 -10.46
C ILE A 391 -10.02 14.56 -9.97
N ASN A 392 -9.01 14.25 -9.16
CA ASN A 392 -7.97 15.19 -8.80
C ASN A 392 -6.68 14.76 -9.48
N ILE A 393 -6.38 15.29 -10.65
CA ILE A 393 -5.10 15.09 -11.30
C ILE A 393 -4.24 16.33 -11.04
N ARG A 394 -3.16 16.18 -10.31
CA ARG A 394 -2.17 17.23 -10.08
C ARG A 394 -0.85 16.79 -10.67
N LEU A 395 -0.48 17.33 -11.81
CA LEU A 395 0.89 17.31 -12.27
C LEU A 395 1.64 18.35 -11.47
N PHE A 396 2.62 17.95 -10.71
CA PHE A 396 3.53 18.91 -10.12
C PHE A 396 4.96 18.57 -10.50
N TYR A 397 5.63 19.56 -11.00
CA TYR A 397 7.05 19.62 -11.15
C TYR A 397 7.51 20.64 -10.13
N ASP A 398 8.11 20.18 -9.05
CA ASP A 398 8.69 21.06 -8.05
C ASP A 398 10.19 21.02 -8.20
N ARG A 399 10.76 22.16 -8.58
CA ARG A 399 12.19 22.39 -8.63
C ARG A 399 12.52 23.46 -7.61
N SER A 400 13.00 23.06 -6.45
CA SER A 400 13.54 23.99 -5.47
C SER A 400 15.05 24.07 -5.61
N GLN A 401 15.56 25.27 -5.77
CA GLN A 401 16.99 25.56 -5.75
C GLN A 401 17.29 26.41 -4.51
N THR A 402 18.04 25.84 -3.59
CA THR A 402 18.53 26.59 -2.43
C THR A 402 19.92 27.16 -2.76
N ILE A 403 20.01 28.46 -2.89
CA ILE A 403 21.28 29.16 -3.05
C ILE A 403 21.73 29.63 -1.66
N PRO A 404 22.79 29.05 -1.09
CA PRO A 404 23.27 29.49 0.22
C PRO A 404 23.82 30.94 0.17
N ALA A 405 23.59 31.66 1.24
CA ALA A 405 24.02 33.08 1.36
C ALA A 405 25.53 33.26 1.51
N THR A 406 26.33 32.22 1.57
CA THR A 406 27.80 32.27 1.74
C THR A 406 28.50 31.62 0.56
N SER A 407 29.57 32.24 0.09
CA SER A 407 30.39 31.83 -1.06
C SER A 407 31.06 30.43 -0.93
N ALA A 408 30.93 29.77 0.21
CA ALA A 408 31.50 28.46 0.48
C ALA A 408 30.52 27.30 0.29
N SER A 409 29.29 27.54 -0.17
CA SER A 409 28.26 26.54 -0.29
C SER A 409 27.66 26.53 -1.71
N PHE A 410 27.44 25.33 -2.26
CA PHE A 410 26.91 25.19 -3.62
C PHE A 410 25.37 25.12 -3.62
N PRO A 411 24.73 25.58 -4.73
CA PRO A 411 23.29 25.46 -4.87
C PRO A 411 22.84 23.99 -4.83
N ILE A 412 21.85 23.69 -4.00
CA ILE A 412 21.19 22.39 -3.96
C ILE A 412 19.92 22.50 -4.79
N THR A 413 19.83 21.73 -5.85
CA THR A 413 18.62 21.64 -6.68
C THR A 413 17.87 20.34 -6.34
N ASN A 414 16.68 20.47 -5.80
CA ASN A 414 15.74 19.37 -5.63
C ASN A 414 14.69 19.45 -6.73
N THR A 415 14.57 18.40 -7.52
CA THR A 415 13.56 18.30 -8.57
C THR A 415 12.60 17.17 -8.18
N GLN A 416 11.34 17.49 -8.00
CA GLN A 416 10.26 16.53 -7.81
C GLN A 416 9.26 16.70 -8.95
N ALA A 417 8.95 15.62 -9.66
CA ALA A 417 7.91 15.60 -10.66
C ALA A 417 6.80 14.65 -10.20
N GLY A 418 5.58 15.12 -10.17
CA GLY A 418 4.42 14.33 -9.83
C GLY A 418 3.19 14.88 -10.53
N LEU A 419 2.22 14.03 -10.80
CA LEU A 419 0.95 14.43 -11.39
C LEU A 419 -0.17 14.21 -10.38
N THR A 420 -0.92 15.26 -10.09
CA THR A 420 -2.17 15.20 -9.35
C THR A 420 -3.26 15.85 -10.21
N ILE A 421 -4.28 15.14 -10.60
CA ILE A 421 -5.43 15.72 -11.31
C ILE A 421 -6.56 15.92 -10.29
N ARG A 422 -6.99 17.15 -10.11
CA ARG A 422 -8.18 17.50 -9.31
C ARG A 422 -9.30 17.95 -10.25
N TYR A 423 -10.42 17.28 -10.22
CA TYR A 423 -11.63 17.69 -10.91
C TYR A 423 -12.79 17.75 -9.92
N ALA A 424 -13.33 18.93 -9.70
CA ALA A 424 -14.55 19.11 -8.93
C ALA A 424 -15.69 19.44 -9.93
N LEU A 425 -16.70 18.59 -10.00
CA LEU A 425 -17.99 18.93 -10.60
C LEU A 425 -18.92 19.35 -9.48
N ASN A 426 -19.44 20.58 -9.58
CA ASN A 426 -20.62 21.03 -8.83
C ASN A 426 -21.88 20.37 -9.36
#